data_5a25ed8df5ffc66060e8f0a0aaaee794
#
_entry.id   5a25ed8df5ffc66060e8f0a0aaaee794
#
_cell.length_a   1.000
_cell.length_b   1.000
_cell.length_c   1.000
_cell.angle_alpha   90.00
_cell.angle_beta   90.00
_cell.angle_gamma   90.00
#
_symmetry.space_group_name_H-M   'P 1'
#
loop_
_entity.id
_entity.type
_entity.pdbx_description
1 polymer ?
#
loop_
_entity_poly.entity_id
_entity_poly.type
_entity_poly.pdbx_seq_one_letter_code
_entity_poly.pdbx_strand_id
1 'polypeptide(L)'
;CENGGVLFKDEHCIAENPMPRALAEEIAHDLWDRSDGQGEVMLSGQNCAYLMERGLSMLDRIQFIGNRYKVISDPSEIPEEIVKVSVYLHEGVEKYTDRFVPRWQQANCAVAGPYWIDTTTANKGVGVESLCRVLGFAHDEVMAFGDNYNDVAMLDLVGTPYIMDGAAAPLRARYPLHTPRPEDVLWEFLRK
;
A
#
# COMPACT_ATOMS: atom_id res chain seq x y z
N CYS A 1 6.13 -4.22 1.77
CA CYS A 1 6.02 -3.10 0.80
C CYS A 1 4.61 -3.05 0.22
N GLU A 2 4.25 -1.95 -0.45
CA GLU A 2 2.98 -1.79 -1.19
C GLU A 2 1.74 -2.18 -0.37
N ASN A 3 1.64 -1.67 0.89
CA ASN A 3 0.55 -1.97 1.84
C ASN A 3 0.31 -3.47 2.09
N GLY A 4 1.36 -4.29 2.03
CA GLY A 4 1.26 -5.74 2.20
C GLY A 4 1.15 -6.50 0.87
N GLY A 5 1.24 -5.82 -0.26
CA GLY A 5 1.24 -6.44 -1.59
C GLY A 5 2.48 -7.27 -1.87
N VAL A 6 3.63 -6.87 -1.32
CA VAL A 6 4.90 -7.60 -1.48
C VAL A 6 5.64 -7.67 -0.15
N LEU A 7 6.20 -8.83 0.17
CA LEU A 7 6.99 -9.08 1.35
C LEU A 7 8.41 -9.52 0.96
N PHE A 8 9.39 -8.88 1.56
CA PHE A 8 10.80 -9.19 1.35
C PHE A 8 11.47 -9.66 2.65
N LYS A 9 12.41 -10.60 2.51
CA LYS A 9 13.35 -11.00 3.53
C LYS A 9 14.73 -11.13 2.89
N ASP A 10 15.74 -10.49 3.45
CA ASP A 10 17.12 -10.52 2.95
C ASP A 10 17.19 -10.23 1.43
N GLU A 11 16.49 -9.17 0.99
CA GLU A 11 16.35 -8.72 -0.41
C GLU A 11 15.62 -9.70 -1.35
N HIS A 12 15.14 -10.83 -0.85
CA HIS A 12 14.35 -11.80 -1.63
C HIS A 12 12.86 -11.62 -1.35
N CYS A 13 12.05 -11.62 -2.41
CA CYS A 13 10.60 -11.67 -2.25
C CYS A 13 10.21 -13.05 -1.69
N ILE A 14 9.53 -13.05 -0.55
CA ILE A 14 9.09 -14.26 0.14
C ILE A 14 7.58 -14.50 0.01
N ALA A 15 6.81 -13.46 -0.33
CA ALA A 15 5.38 -13.56 -0.63
C ALA A 15 4.90 -12.37 -1.44
N GLU A 16 3.88 -12.61 -2.25
CA GLU A 16 3.13 -11.61 -3.00
C GLU A 16 1.62 -11.79 -2.73
N ASN A 17 0.92 -10.66 -2.72
CA ASN A 17 -0.53 -10.60 -2.65
C ASN A 17 -1.03 -9.78 -3.86
N PRO A 18 -1.01 -10.36 -5.06
CA PRO A 18 -1.33 -9.64 -6.28
C PRO A 18 -2.82 -9.34 -6.39
N MET A 19 -3.11 -8.30 -7.14
CA MET A 19 -4.47 -8.02 -7.60
C MET A 19 -4.83 -8.97 -8.75
N PRO A 20 -6.11 -9.38 -8.88
CA PRO A 20 -6.55 -10.02 -10.11
C PRO A 20 -6.20 -9.16 -11.33
N ARG A 21 -5.50 -9.75 -12.31
CA ARG A 21 -4.98 -9.04 -13.48
C ARG A 21 -6.05 -8.18 -14.18
N ALA A 22 -7.19 -8.77 -14.51
CA ALA A 22 -8.27 -8.05 -15.18
C ALA A 22 -8.79 -6.85 -14.37
N LEU A 23 -8.83 -6.96 -13.02
CA LEU A 23 -9.22 -5.86 -12.15
C LEU A 23 -8.17 -4.75 -12.16
N ALA A 24 -6.89 -5.09 -12.10
CA ALA A 24 -5.81 -4.10 -12.15
C ALA A 24 -5.80 -3.33 -13.48
N GLU A 25 -6.00 -4.02 -14.60
CA GLU A 25 -6.11 -3.41 -15.93
C GLU A 25 -7.34 -2.50 -16.05
N GLU A 26 -8.51 -2.95 -15.57
CA GLU A 26 -9.73 -2.15 -15.52
C GLU A 26 -9.54 -0.87 -14.71
N ILE A 27 -8.95 -0.97 -13.52
CA ILE A 27 -8.66 0.18 -12.66
C ILE A 27 -7.69 1.13 -13.36
N ALA A 28 -6.61 0.62 -13.96
CA ALA A 28 -5.62 1.44 -14.63
C ALA A 28 -6.24 2.26 -15.79
N HIS A 29 -7.06 1.64 -16.62
CA HIS A 29 -7.77 2.31 -17.70
C HIS A 29 -8.78 3.34 -17.15
N ASP A 30 -9.57 3.00 -16.13
CA ASP A 30 -10.54 3.93 -15.53
C ASP A 30 -9.87 5.16 -14.92
N LEU A 31 -8.77 4.97 -14.17
CA LEU A 31 -7.99 6.08 -13.61
C LEU A 31 -7.37 6.94 -14.72
N TRP A 32 -6.86 6.30 -15.77
CA TRP A 32 -6.31 6.98 -16.94
C TRP A 32 -7.36 7.83 -17.64
N ASP A 33 -8.52 7.26 -17.99
CA ASP A 33 -9.55 7.91 -18.78
C ASP A 33 -10.25 9.03 -18.02
N ARG A 34 -10.44 8.85 -16.69
CA ARG A 34 -11.20 9.79 -15.85
C ARG A 34 -10.36 10.82 -15.13
N SER A 35 -9.06 10.89 -15.38
CA SER A 35 -8.18 11.90 -14.78
C SER A 35 -8.14 13.22 -15.56
N ASP A 36 -9.03 13.45 -16.52
CA ASP A 36 -9.16 14.69 -17.31
C ASP A 36 -7.82 15.08 -18.00
N GLY A 37 -6.98 14.11 -18.35
CA GLY A 37 -5.65 14.33 -18.91
C GLY A 37 -4.58 14.80 -17.90
N GLN A 38 -4.90 14.84 -16.61
CA GLN A 38 -4.00 15.31 -15.53
C GLN A 38 -3.39 14.17 -14.71
N GLY A 39 -3.76 12.93 -15.02
CA GLY A 39 -3.27 11.76 -14.29
C GLY A 39 -2.19 11.00 -15.06
N GLU A 40 -1.17 10.59 -14.33
CA GLU A 40 -0.18 9.58 -14.75
C GLU A 40 -0.43 8.32 -13.95
N VAL A 41 -0.74 7.22 -14.63
CA VAL A 41 -1.04 5.94 -13.98
C VAL A 41 0.22 5.13 -13.82
N MET A 42 0.41 4.58 -12.64
CA MET A 42 1.52 3.71 -12.29
C MET A 42 0.98 2.38 -11.77
N LEU A 43 1.46 1.28 -12.34
CA LEU A 43 1.18 -0.06 -11.84
C LEU A 43 2.45 -0.60 -11.17
N SER A 44 2.34 -1.04 -9.93
CA SER A 44 3.46 -1.62 -9.18
C SER A 44 3.44 -3.13 -9.33
N GLY A 45 4.53 -3.69 -9.85
CA GLY A 45 4.84 -5.11 -9.77
C GLY A 45 5.78 -5.41 -8.60
N GLN A 46 6.28 -6.64 -8.53
CA GLN A 46 7.27 -7.05 -7.53
C GLN A 46 8.60 -6.29 -7.68
N ASN A 47 9.05 -6.09 -8.91
CA ASN A 47 10.41 -5.63 -9.20
C ASN A 47 10.46 -4.29 -9.94
N CYS A 48 9.34 -3.82 -10.46
CA CYS A 48 9.30 -2.68 -11.36
C CYS A 48 8.01 -1.88 -11.19
N ALA A 49 8.13 -0.56 -11.33
CA ALA A 49 7.00 0.33 -11.53
C ALA A 49 6.76 0.52 -13.04
N TYR A 50 5.54 0.39 -13.49
CA TYR A 50 5.13 0.55 -14.89
C TYR A 50 4.29 1.81 -15.03
N LEU A 51 4.75 2.74 -15.86
CA LEU A 51 4.18 4.08 -16.00
C LEU A 51 3.41 4.18 -17.30
N MET A 52 2.15 4.62 -17.20
CA MET A 52 1.35 5.09 -18.33
C MET A 52 1.42 6.61 -18.34
N GLU A 53 2.28 7.20 -19.18
CA GLU A 53 2.49 8.64 -19.20
C GLU A 53 1.74 9.34 -20.32
N ARG A 54 1.20 10.53 -20.03
CA ARG A 54 0.51 11.40 -21.01
C ARG A 54 1.36 12.57 -21.51
N GLY A 55 2.66 12.54 -21.26
CA GLY A 55 3.56 13.63 -21.58
C GLY A 55 3.64 14.71 -20.48
N LEU A 56 2.95 14.50 -19.34
CA LEU A 56 3.13 15.24 -18.11
C LEU A 56 4.06 14.41 -17.25
N SER A 57 5.25 14.37 -17.24
CA SER A 57 6.10 13.34 -16.65
C SER A 57 6.16 13.42 -15.12
N MET A 58 6.00 12.29 -14.46
CA MET A 58 6.33 12.09 -13.05
C MET A 58 7.71 11.42 -12.85
N LEU A 59 8.48 11.25 -13.94
CA LEU A 59 9.76 10.51 -13.91
C LEU A 59 10.75 11.05 -12.89
N ASP A 60 10.86 12.37 -12.73
CA ASP A 60 11.78 12.97 -11.75
C ASP A 60 11.47 12.48 -10.32
N ARG A 61 10.19 12.29 -9.99
CA ARG A 61 9.76 11.78 -8.68
C ARG A 61 10.10 10.30 -8.53
N ILE A 62 9.85 9.50 -9.56
CA ILE A 62 10.16 8.07 -9.56
C ILE A 62 11.67 7.83 -9.47
N GLN A 63 12.47 8.60 -10.20
CA GLN A 63 13.92 8.56 -10.14
C GLN A 63 14.44 8.96 -8.76
N PHE A 64 13.84 9.99 -8.15
CA PHE A 64 14.20 10.42 -6.79
C PHE A 64 13.95 9.34 -5.74
N ILE A 65 12.89 8.55 -5.88
CA ILE A 65 12.57 7.42 -4.98
C ILE A 65 13.52 6.22 -5.22
N GLY A 66 14.19 6.16 -6.38
CA GLY A 66 15.14 5.10 -6.72
C GLY A 66 14.50 3.80 -7.22
N ASN A 67 13.22 3.83 -7.56
CA ASN A 67 12.53 2.66 -8.11
C ASN A 67 13.01 2.32 -9.53
N ARG A 68 13.09 1.03 -9.84
CA ARG A 68 13.15 0.58 -11.24
C ARG A 68 11.82 0.87 -11.90
N TYR A 69 11.84 1.38 -13.12
CA TYR A 69 10.61 1.67 -13.84
C TYR A 69 10.71 1.35 -15.33
N LYS A 70 9.55 1.17 -15.95
CA LYS A 70 9.38 1.09 -17.41
C LYS A 70 8.18 1.95 -17.80
N VAL A 71 8.28 2.63 -18.93
CA VAL A 71 7.13 3.28 -19.57
C VAL A 71 6.45 2.26 -20.47
N ILE A 72 5.13 2.17 -20.38
CA ILE A 72 4.29 1.26 -21.15
C ILE A 72 3.15 2.04 -21.82
N SER A 73 2.63 1.51 -22.92
CA SER A 73 1.46 2.07 -23.59
C SER A 73 0.15 1.47 -23.08
N ASP A 74 0.20 0.23 -22.58
CA ASP A 74 -0.97 -0.51 -22.10
C ASP A 74 -0.57 -1.46 -20.95
N PRO A 75 -1.42 -1.63 -19.92
CA PRO A 75 -1.16 -2.54 -18.80
C PRO A 75 -0.91 -4.00 -19.19
N SER A 76 -1.43 -4.46 -20.33
CA SER A 76 -1.20 -5.83 -20.84
C SER A 76 0.27 -6.14 -21.18
N GLU A 77 1.11 -5.10 -21.33
CA GLU A 77 2.56 -5.25 -21.56
C GLU A 77 3.34 -5.71 -20.32
N ILE A 78 2.72 -5.67 -19.12
CA ILE A 78 3.39 -6.00 -17.85
C ILE A 78 3.60 -7.51 -17.74
N PRO A 79 4.86 -8.00 -17.62
CA PRO A 79 5.16 -9.43 -17.63
C PRO A 79 5.05 -10.10 -16.24
N GLU A 80 4.79 -9.34 -15.18
CA GLU A 80 4.75 -9.81 -13.80
C GLU A 80 3.38 -9.54 -13.15
N GLU A 81 3.15 -10.05 -11.94
CA GLU A 81 1.95 -9.78 -11.16
C GLU A 81 1.87 -8.31 -10.73
N ILE A 82 0.67 -7.75 -10.72
CA ILE A 82 0.40 -6.38 -10.30
C ILE A 82 -0.11 -6.39 -8.86
N VAL A 83 0.53 -5.62 -8.00
CA VAL A 83 0.17 -5.56 -6.56
C VAL A 83 -0.54 -4.27 -6.19
N LYS A 84 -0.38 -3.22 -6.99
CA LYS A 84 -1.02 -1.92 -6.74
C LYS A 84 -1.17 -1.14 -8.05
N VAL A 85 -2.25 -0.38 -8.17
CA VAL A 85 -2.45 0.62 -9.21
C VAL A 85 -2.58 1.98 -8.56
N SER A 86 -1.78 2.94 -9.00
CA SER A 86 -1.74 4.31 -8.48
C SER A 86 -1.98 5.31 -9.58
N VAL A 87 -2.57 6.46 -9.25
CA VAL A 87 -2.58 7.62 -10.13
C VAL A 87 -1.93 8.81 -9.44
N TYR A 88 -0.97 9.42 -10.13
CA TYR A 88 -0.40 10.71 -9.77
C TYR A 88 -1.20 11.81 -10.48
N LEU A 89 -1.71 12.76 -9.72
CA LEU A 89 -2.57 13.84 -10.20
C LEU A 89 -1.85 15.17 -10.07
N HIS A 90 -1.44 15.75 -11.18
CA HIS A 90 -0.61 16.98 -11.21
C HIS A 90 -1.30 18.19 -10.56
N GLU A 91 -2.63 18.24 -10.57
CA GLU A 91 -3.43 19.31 -9.94
C GLU A 91 -3.82 19.00 -8.47
N GLY A 92 -3.37 17.87 -7.90
CA GLY A 92 -3.77 17.41 -6.58
C GLY A 92 -4.96 16.47 -6.59
N VAL A 93 -5.21 15.78 -5.46
CA VAL A 93 -6.22 14.73 -5.33
C VAL A 93 -7.63 15.25 -5.05
N GLU A 94 -7.80 16.46 -4.53
CA GLU A 94 -9.07 16.99 -4.02
C GLU A 94 -10.18 16.93 -5.06
N LYS A 95 -9.85 17.24 -6.32
CA LYS A 95 -10.78 17.23 -7.45
C LYS A 95 -11.23 15.82 -7.86
N TYR A 96 -10.48 14.80 -7.50
CA TYR A 96 -10.64 13.44 -8.00
C TYR A 96 -11.04 12.43 -6.93
N THR A 97 -10.90 12.76 -5.65
CA THR A 97 -11.17 11.87 -4.52
C THR A 97 -12.59 11.29 -4.57
N ASP A 98 -13.61 12.15 -4.73
CA ASP A 98 -15.01 11.72 -4.79
C ASP A 98 -15.34 10.93 -6.08
N ARG A 99 -14.51 11.05 -7.11
CA ARG A 99 -14.66 10.33 -8.37
C ARG A 99 -14.09 8.91 -8.30
N PHE A 100 -12.92 8.72 -7.67
CA PHE A 100 -12.18 7.46 -7.68
C PHE A 100 -12.39 6.62 -6.41
N VAL A 101 -12.33 7.23 -5.23
CA VAL A 101 -12.33 6.48 -3.97
C VAL A 101 -13.61 5.65 -3.77
N PRO A 102 -14.84 6.21 -3.93
CA PRO A 102 -16.05 5.41 -3.79
C PRO A 102 -16.19 4.34 -4.88
N ARG A 103 -15.73 4.65 -6.09
CA ARG A 103 -15.84 3.76 -7.25
C ARG A 103 -15.04 2.46 -7.07
N TRP A 104 -13.85 2.56 -6.50
CA TRP A 104 -12.91 1.45 -6.31
C TRP A 104 -12.74 1.06 -4.84
N GLN A 105 -13.75 1.33 -4.01
CA GLN A 105 -13.70 1.01 -2.58
C GLN A 105 -13.48 -0.49 -2.31
N GLN A 106 -14.03 -1.37 -3.15
CA GLN A 106 -13.83 -2.84 -3.04
C GLN A 106 -12.36 -3.27 -3.28
N ALA A 107 -11.55 -2.40 -3.87
CA ALA A 107 -10.11 -2.59 -4.05
C ALA A 107 -9.31 -1.61 -3.18
N ASN A 108 -9.81 -1.24 -2.01
CA ASN A 108 -9.18 -0.35 -1.01
C ASN A 108 -8.62 0.95 -1.63
N CYS A 109 -9.31 1.52 -2.61
CA CYS A 109 -8.91 2.80 -3.19
C CYS A 109 -8.94 3.89 -2.13
N ALA A 110 -7.82 4.60 -1.98
CA ALA A 110 -7.66 5.64 -0.95
C ALA A 110 -6.66 6.72 -1.38
N VAL A 111 -6.82 7.90 -0.80
CA VAL A 111 -5.83 8.98 -0.91
C VAL A 111 -4.56 8.55 -0.16
N ALA A 112 -3.43 8.56 -0.87
CA ALA A 112 -2.11 8.18 -0.36
C ALA A 112 -1.16 9.39 -0.18
N GLY A 113 -1.66 10.59 -0.44
CA GLY A 113 -0.91 11.84 -0.30
C GLY A 113 -1.56 12.97 -1.10
N PRO A 114 -0.98 14.16 -1.14
CA PRO A 114 -1.59 15.33 -1.78
C PRO A 114 -1.76 15.20 -3.30
N TYR A 115 -1.05 14.25 -3.93
CA TYR A 115 -1.06 14.03 -5.37
C TYR A 115 -1.33 12.58 -5.78
N TRP A 116 -1.49 11.67 -4.80
CA TRP A 116 -1.59 10.23 -5.06
C TRP A 116 -2.90 9.65 -4.59
N ILE A 117 -3.50 8.83 -5.44
CA ILE A 117 -4.55 7.89 -5.08
C ILE A 117 -4.02 6.49 -5.40
N ASP A 118 -4.05 5.61 -4.41
CA ASP A 118 -3.61 4.22 -4.50
C ASP A 118 -4.81 3.29 -4.47
N THR A 119 -4.71 2.20 -5.22
CA THR A 119 -5.71 1.13 -5.26
C THR A 119 -5.01 -0.23 -5.20
N THR A 120 -5.36 -1.05 -4.22
CA THR A 120 -4.77 -2.39 -4.04
C THR A 120 -5.76 -3.31 -3.33
N THR A 121 -5.78 -4.60 -3.67
CA THR A 121 -6.56 -5.61 -2.95
C THR A 121 -5.87 -6.09 -1.66
N ALA A 122 -4.58 -5.79 -1.50
CA ALA A 122 -3.85 -6.05 -0.27
C ALA A 122 -4.09 -4.96 0.79
N ASN A 123 -3.80 -5.28 2.04
CA ASN A 123 -3.68 -4.36 3.16
C ASN A 123 -2.63 -4.88 4.14
N LYS A 124 -2.29 -4.11 5.18
CA LYS A 124 -1.25 -4.51 6.13
C LYS A 124 -1.61 -5.79 6.88
N GLY A 125 -2.89 -6.10 7.10
CA GLY A 125 -3.33 -7.37 7.68
C GLY A 125 -3.05 -8.54 6.76
N VAL A 126 -3.38 -8.45 5.47
CA VAL A 126 -3.04 -9.46 4.46
C VAL A 126 -1.52 -9.68 4.39
N GLY A 127 -0.73 -8.60 4.49
CA GLY A 127 0.73 -8.70 4.55
C GLY A 127 1.21 -9.49 5.77
N VAL A 128 0.70 -9.19 6.97
CA VAL A 128 1.04 -9.93 8.20
C VAL A 128 0.58 -11.39 8.14
N GLU A 129 -0.63 -11.66 7.64
CA GLU A 129 -1.13 -13.03 7.41
C GLU A 129 -0.17 -13.83 6.53
N SER A 130 0.23 -13.26 5.40
CA SER A 130 1.19 -13.90 4.48
C SER A 130 2.56 -14.12 5.13
N LEU A 131 3.03 -13.15 5.93
CA LEU A 131 4.29 -13.26 6.68
C LEU A 131 4.23 -14.38 7.71
N CYS A 132 3.17 -14.46 8.50
CA CYS A 132 2.95 -15.51 9.49
C CYS A 132 2.95 -16.89 8.84
N ARG A 133 2.22 -17.05 7.74
CA ARG A 133 2.16 -18.31 6.98
C ARG A 133 3.52 -18.74 6.45
N VAL A 134 4.30 -17.82 5.89
CA VAL A 134 5.62 -18.15 5.30
C VAL A 134 6.66 -18.47 6.37
N LEU A 135 6.62 -17.76 7.50
CA LEU A 135 7.60 -17.93 8.60
C LEU A 135 7.15 -18.95 9.64
N GLY A 136 5.91 -19.44 9.60
CA GLY A 136 5.39 -20.45 10.51
C GLY A 136 5.03 -19.91 11.89
N PHE A 137 4.68 -18.62 12.02
CA PHE A 137 4.21 -18.01 13.26
C PHE A 137 2.69 -18.04 13.36
N ALA A 138 2.17 -18.26 14.58
CA ALA A 138 0.78 -18.00 14.90
C ALA A 138 0.57 -16.48 15.11
N HIS A 139 -0.64 -15.98 14.89
CA HIS A 139 -0.93 -14.54 15.03
C HIS A 139 -0.73 -14.05 16.47
N ASP A 140 -0.97 -14.90 17.47
CA ASP A 140 -0.76 -14.60 18.89
C ASP A 140 0.71 -14.49 19.30
N GLU A 141 1.64 -14.97 18.46
CA GLU A 141 3.08 -14.81 18.63
C GLU A 141 3.61 -13.49 18.01
N VAL A 142 2.75 -12.69 17.38
CA VAL A 142 3.16 -11.48 16.65
C VAL A 142 2.77 -10.23 17.41
N MET A 143 3.73 -9.31 17.49
CA MET A 143 3.55 -7.94 17.96
C MET A 143 3.54 -6.97 16.78
N ALA A 144 2.63 -6.00 16.77
CA ALA A 144 2.57 -4.97 15.73
C ALA A 144 2.36 -3.58 16.32
N PHE A 145 2.86 -2.57 15.63
CA PHE A 145 2.75 -1.16 15.97
C PHE A 145 2.07 -0.40 14.83
N GLY A 146 1.12 0.46 15.16
CA GLY A 146 0.40 1.25 14.16
C GLY A 146 -0.03 2.62 14.70
N ASP A 147 -0.28 3.57 13.81
CA ASP A 147 -0.68 4.94 14.15
C ASP A 147 -1.88 5.45 13.34
N ASN A 148 -2.30 4.71 12.31
CA ASN A 148 -3.30 5.19 11.37
C ASN A 148 -4.34 4.10 11.03
N TYR A 149 -5.41 4.50 10.34
CA TYR A 149 -6.53 3.62 9.98
C TYR A 149 -6.13 2.47 9.04
N ASN A 150 -5.10 2.65 8.20
CA ASN A 150 -4.57 1.58 7.35
C ASN A 150 -3.82 0.48 8.12
N ASP A 151 -3.51 0.70 9.42
CA ASP A 151 -2.90 -0.29 10.31
C ASP A 151 -3.94 -1.18 11.02
N VAL A 152 -5.22 -0.78 11.01
CA VAL A 152 -6.29 -1.48 11.75
C VAL A 152 -6.36 -2.96 11.40
N ALA A 153 -6.31 -3.31 10.11
CA ALA A 153 -6.37 -4.71 9.68
C ALA A 153 -5.20 -5.55 10.21
N MET A 154 -4.02 -4.96 10.38
CA MET A 154 -2.86 -5.59 10.99
C MET A 154 -3.01 -5.69 12.51
N LEU A 155 -3.40 -4.60 13.16
CA LEU A 155 -3.55 -4.55 14.62
C LEU A 155 -4.65 -5.48 15.13
N ASP A 156 -5.74 -5.65 14.37
CA ASP A 156 -6.83 -6.57 14.72
C ASP A 156 -6.44 -8.06 14.55
N LEU A 157 -5.42 -8.33 13.76
CA LEU A 157 -4.97 -9.69 13.45
C LEU A 157 -4.00 -10.25 14.49
N VAL A 158 -3.12 -9.42 15.04
CA VAL A 158 -1.99 -9.89 15.87
C VAL A 158 -2.37 -10.03 17.34
N GLY A 159 -1.63 -10.91 18.08
CA GLY A 159 -1.85 -11.13 19.49
C GLY A 159 -1.44 -9.97 20.39
N THR A 160 -0.50 -9.13 19.94
CA THR A 160 0.01 -8.00 20.74
C THR A 160 0.01 -6.71 19.91
N PRO A 161 -1.16 -6.06 19.74
CA PRO A 161 -1.27 -4.81 19.00
C PRO A 161 -0.94 -3.59 19.88
N TYR A 162 0.01 -2.78 19.48
CA TYR A 162 0.31 -1.47 20.08
C TYR A 162 -0.15 -0.35 19.16
N ILE A 163 -0.95 0.58 19.71
CA ILE A 163 -1.28 1.83 19.04
C ILE A 163 -0.34 2.94 19.51
N MET A 164 0.14 3.76 18.59
CA MET A 164 1.00 4.89 18.90
C MET A 164 0.21 6.00 19.62
N ASP A 165 0.84 6.66 20.61
CA ASP A 165 0.22 7.76 21.38
C ASP A 165 -0.18 8.95 20.48
N GLY A 166 0.50 9.15 19.35
CA GLY A 166 0.19 10.17 18.35
C GLY A 166 -1.02 9.87 17.46
N ALA A 167 -1.58 8.67 17.52
CA ALA A 167 -2.73 8.29 16.69
C ALA A 167 -4.00 9.08 17.05
N ALA A 168 -4.98 9.13 16.16
CA ALA A 168 -6.26 9.76 16.39
C ALA A 168 -6.99 9.15 17.60
N ALA A 169 -7.66 9.97 18.40
CA ALA A 169 -8.31 9.53 19.64
C ALA A 169 -9.29 8.34 19.48
N PRO A 170 -10.14 8.28 18.42
CA PRO A 170 -10.99 7.11 18.20
C PRO A 170 -10.21 5.82 17.96
N LEU A 171 -9.06 5.92 17.29
CA LEU A 171 -8.20 4.78 17.02
C LEU A 171 -7.47 4.31 18.27
N ARG A 172 -6.97 5.23 19.09
CA ARG A 172 -6.38 4.91 20.41
C ARG A 172 -7.37 4.21 21.35
N ALA A 173 -8.62 4.65 21.36
CA ALA A 173 -9.65 4.03 22.21
C ALA A 173 -9.97 2.57 21.85
N ARG A 174 -9.56 2.10 20.67
CA ARG A 174 -9.81 0.73 20.18
C ARG A 174 -8.84 -0.30 20.76
N TYR A 175 -7.61 0.10 21.07
CA TYR A 175 -6.55 -0.81 21.50
C TYR A 175 -6.09 -0.49 22.93
N PRO A 176 -5.88 -1.50 23.80
CA PRO A 176 -5.51 -1.27 25.19
C PRO A 176 -4.01 -0.97 25.40
N LEU A 177 -3.15 -1.37 24.45
CA LEU A 177 -1.71 -1.19 24.54
C LEU A 177 -1.25 0.04 23.75
N HIS A 178 -0.59 0.96 24.46
CA HIS A 178 -0.15 2.23 23.91
C HIS A 178 1.35 2.41 24.09
N THR A 179 1.98 3.13 23.16
CA THR A 179 3.39 3.52 23.30
C THR A 179 3.68 4.82 22.53
N PRO A 180 4.55 5.69 23.06
CA PRO A 180 5.05 6.82 22.28
C PRO A 180 6.04 6.38 21.19
N ARG A 181 6.75 5.24 21.40
CA ARG A 181 7.77 4.73 20.47
C ARG A 181 7.85 3.20 20.54
N PRO A 182 7.92 2.52 19.39
CA PRO A 182 8.07 1.06 19.35
C PRO A 182 9.32 0.57 20.09
N GLU A 183 10.42 1.35 20.03
CA GLU A 183 11.70 1.00 20.63
C GLU A 183 11.60 0.81 22.15
N ASP A 184 10.76 1.58 22.84
CA ASP A 184 10.62 1.48 24.29
C ASP A 184 10.06 0.09 24.68
N VAL A 185 9.06 -0.40 23.93
CA VAL A 185 8.48 -1.74 24.13
C VAL A 185 9.47 -2.84 23.74
N LEU A 186 10.14 -2.68 22.59
CA LEU A 186 11.10 -3.68 22.11
C LEU A 186 12.29 -3.84 23.05
N TRP A 187 12.79 -2.76 23.63
CA TRP A 187 13.88 -2.82 24.64
C TRP A 187 13.46 -3.58 25.90
N GLU A 188 12.24 -3.38 26.36
CA GLU A 188 11.73 -4.13 27.52
C GLU A 188 11.56 -5.62 27.21
N PHE A 189 11.11 -5.94 25.99
CA PHE A 189 10.92 -7.33 25.53
C PHE A 189 12.25 -8.07 25.39
N LEU A 190 13.27 -7.43 24.82
CA LEU A 190 14.58 -8.04 24.55
C LEU A 190 15.46 -8.21 25.81
N ARG A 191 15.10 -7.57 26.93
CA ARG A 191 15.83 -7.69 28.22
C ARG A 191 15.33 -8.83 29.10
N LYS A 192 14.21 -9.45 28.73
CA LYS A 192 13.64 -10.62 29.43
C LYS A 192 14.22 -11.92 28.89
#